data_76cfb45dcee78e3a7426e230b3bd4ff0
#
_entry.id   76cfb45dcee78e3a7426e230b3bd4ff0
#
_cell.length_a   1.000
_cell.length_b   1.000
_cell.length_c   1.000
_cell.angle_alpha   90.00
_cell.angle_beta   90.00
_cell.angle_gamma   90.00
#
_symmetry.space_group_name_H-M   'P 1'
#
loop_
_entity.id
_entity.type
_entity.pdbx_description
1 polymer ?
#
loop_
_entity_poly.entity_id
_entity_poly.type
_entity_poly.pdbx_seq_one_letter_code
_entity_poly.pdbx_strand_id
1 'polypeptide(L)'
;FFGSTTKAFTLRMLSVIWPFSEIIEDSSTRPILDRALDLCFLDGVLPQGTPISPMLTNIIMIPFDHAVFNSLRNFGGHHLVYTRYADDLTISGRYDFKWTDVAQFIESMFRKFDAPYRLNYEKTHYGSCAGRNWILGVMYNKDRKITLGKKRKDALRASICDYVRCRNADRAWGYTELKSLDGNISYFNSIEPEYTAALLEHYHTK
;
A
#
# COMPACT_ATOMS: atom_id res chain seq x y z
N PHE A 1 -4.73 2.43 -11.28
CA PHE A 1 -5.24 3.48 -10.38
C PHE A 1 -4.93 4.86 -10.94
N PHE A 2 -3.66 5.31 -10.97
CA PHE A 2 -3.31 6.65 -11.49
C PHE A 2 -3.76 6.85 -12.96
N GLY A 3 -3.47 5.89 -13.84
CA GLY A 3 -3.89 5.93 -15.25
C GLY A 3 -5.40 5.91 -15.51
N SER A 4 -6.22 5.78 -14.47
CA SER A 4 -7.68 5.91 -14.56
C SER A 4 -8.18 7.22 -13.95
N THR A 5 -7.34 7.95 -13.21
CA THR A 5 -7.71 9.19 -12.52
C THR A 5 -7.71 10.35 -13.51
N THR A 6 -8.89 10.86 -13.84
CA THR A 6 -9.07 11.95 -14.80
C THR A 6 -9.13 13.32 -14.10
N LYS A 7 -8.84 14.42 -14.83
CA LYS A 7 -8.99 15.79 -14.32
C LYS A 7 -10.43 16.08 -13.91
N ALA A 8 -11.42 15.58 -14.67
CA ALA A 8 -12.83 15.80 -14.37
C ALA A 8 -13.24 15.14 -13.03
N PHE A 9 -12.82 13.90 -12.79
CA PHE A 9 -13.02 13.23 -11.50
C PHE A 9 -12.33 13.99 -10.38
N THR A 10 -11.07 14.39 -10.59
CA THR A 10 -10.30 15.16 -9.60
C THR A 10 -11.00 16.44 -9.19
N LEU A 11 -11.45 17.26 -10.15
CA LEU A 11 -12.17 18.51 -9.87
C LEU A 11 -13.46 18.26 -9.09
N ARG A 12 -14.22 17.23 -9.45
CA ARG A 12 -15.44 16.87 -8.75
C ARG A 12 -15.16 16.46 -7.30
N MET A 13 -14.10 15.71 -7.04
CA MET A 13 -13.74 15.34 -5.67
C MET A 13 -13.22 16.52 -4.87
N LEU A 14 -12.42 17.40 -5.50
CA LEU A 14 -11.92 18.61 -4.85
C LEU A 14 -13.05 19.60 -4.51
N SER A 15 -14.14 19.64 -5.29
CA SER A 15 -15.26 20.56 -5.03
C SER A 15 -15.99 20.32 -3.70
N VAL A 16 -15.78 19.18 -3.06
CA VAL A 16 -16.35 18.87 -1.73
C VAL A 16 -15.31 18.84 -0.61
N ILE A 17 -14.07 19.28 -0.90
CA ILE A 17 -12.95 19.29 0.06
C ILE A 17 -12.53 20.74 0.31
N TRP A 18 -12.61 21.20 1.55
CA TRP A 18 -12.05 22.49 1.94
C TRP A 18 -10.50 22.43 1.94
N PRO A 19 -9.76 23.45 1.47
CA PRO A 19 -10.25 24.75 0.94
C PRO A 19 -10.53 24.73 -0.58
N PHE A 20 -10.39 23.60 -1.27
CA PHE A 20 -10.56 23.54 -2.72
C PHE A 20 -11.98 23.88 -3.19
N SER A 21 -13.01 23.58 -2.37
CA SER A 21 -14.39 23.96 -2.65
C SER A 21 -14.53 25.48 -2.85
N GLU A 22 -13.95 26.28 -1.96
CA GLU A 22 -13.97 27.73 -2.07
C GLU A 22 -13.18 28.23 -3.29
N ILE A 23 -12.00 27.64 -3.55
CA ILE A 23 -11.18 27.97 -4.73
C ILE A 23 -11.92 27.68 -6.04
N ILE A 24 -12.71 26.60 -6.06
CA ILE A 24 -13.49 26.20 -7.25
C ILE A 24 -14.68 27.12 -7.49
N GLU A 25 -15.31 27.63 -6.44
CA GLU A 25 -16.45 28.56 -6.51
C GLU A 25 -16.03 29.98 -6.86
N ASP A 26 -14.83 30.40 -6.49
CA ASP A 26 -14.31 31.72 -6.77
C ASP A 26 -13.77 31.82 -8.21
N SER A 27 -14.40 32.69 -9.00
CA SER A 27 -14.04 32.95 -10.41
C SER A 27 -12.62 33.49 -10.61
N SER A 28 -12.00 34.09 -9.59
CA SER A 28 -10.65 34.65 -9.65
C SER A 28 -9.57 33.57 -9.41
N THR A 29 -9.84 32.62 -8.55
CA THR A 29 -8.89 31.56 -8.16
C THR A 29 -9.07 30.25 -8.95
N ARG A 30 -10.28 29.99 -9.44
CA ARG A 30 -10.60 28.81 -10.24
C ARG A 30 -9.65 28.59 -11.44
N PRO A 31 -9.34 29.62 -12.28
CA PRO A 31 -8.44 29.44 -13.42
C PRO A 31 -7.02 29.07 -12.99
N ILE A 32 -6.57 29.51 -11.81
CA ILE A 32 -5.25 29.16 -11.26
C ILE A 32 -5.21 27.68 -10.92
N LEU A 33 -6.24 27.16 -10.25
CA LEU A 33 -6.36 25.74 -9.94
C LEU A 33 -6.45 24.89 -11.21
N ASP A 34 -7.26 25.30 -12.19
CA ASP A 34 -7.38 24.57 -13.45
C ASP A 34 -6.04 24.44 -14.17
N ARG A 35 -5.25 25.53 -14.21
CA ARG A 35 -3.91 25.54 -14.80
C ARG A 35 -2.92 24.70 -14.01
N ALA A 36 -2.98 24.74 -12.67
CA ALA A 36 -2.15 23.90 -11.82
C ALA A 36 -2.45 22.40 -12.04
N LEU A 37 -3.73 22.05 -12.16
CA LEU A 37 -4.14 20.69 -12.46
C LEU A 37 -3.70 20.26 -13.87
N ASP A 38 -3.75 21.13 -14.88
CA ASP A 38 -3.26 20.80 -16.23
C ASP A 38 -1.80 20.36 -16.23
N LEU A 39 -0.98 20.90 -15.33
CA LEU A 39 0.42 20.48 -15.16
C LEU A 39 0.57 19.11 -14.46
N CYS A 40 -0.47 18.65 -13.79
CA CYS A 40 -0.46 17.36 -13.07
C CYS A 40 -0.88 16.19 -13.96
N PHE A 41 -1.52 16.42 -15.09
CA PHE A 41 -2.07 15.40 -15.96
C PHE A 41 -1.26 15.26 -17.26
N LEU A 42 -1.07 14.04 -17.69
CA LEU A 42 -0.49 13.69 -19.00
C LEU A 42 -1.52 12.84 -19.75
N ASP A 43 -1.84 13.20 -20.99
CA ASP A 43 -2.85 12.50 -21.81
C ASP A 43 -4.20 12.33 -21.10
N GLY A 44 -4.58 13.30 -20.27
CA GLY A 44 -5.86 13.34 -19.56
C GLY A 44 -5.94 12.52 -18.28
N VAL A 45 -4.86 11.87 -17.86
CA VAL A 45 -4.78 11.04 -16.66
C VAL A 45 -3.55 11.38 -15.80
N LEU A 46 -3.54 10.95 -14.54
CA LEU A 46 -2.37 11.15 -13.67
C LEU A 46 -1.22 10.22 -14.12
N PRO A 47 -0.02 10.76 -14.36
CA PRO A 47 1.13 9.97 -14.76
C PRO A 47 1.64 9.11 -13.60
N GLN A 48 2.08 7.90 -13.92
CA GLN A 48 2.75 7.03 -12.97
C GLN A 48 4.20 7.45 -12.77
N GLY A 49 4.69 7.38 -11.53
CA GLY A 49 6.10 7.68 -11.21
C GLY A 49 6.38 9.15 -10.88
N THR A 50 5.38 10.02 -10.86
CA THR A 50 5.56 11.42 -10.42
C THR A 50 5.21 11.59 -8.94
N PRO A 51 5.87 12.48 -8.18
CA PRO A 51 5.57 12.71 -6.77
C PRO A 51 4.17 13.28 -6.53
N ILE A 52 3.62 14.01 -7.49
CA ILE A 52 2.31 14.67 -7.37
C ILE A 52 1.15 13.68 -7.44
N SER A 53 1.28 12.59 -8.22
CA SER A 53 0.18 11.65 -8.43
C SER A 53 -0.27 10.94 -7.15
N PRO A 54 0.60 10.40 -6.28
CA PRO A 54 0.21 9.84 -4.99
C PRO A 54 -0.40 10.89 -4.05
N MET A 55 0.16 12.10 -4.02
CA MET A 55 -0.33 13.18 -3.16
C MET A 55 -1.75 13.59 -3.58
N LEU A 56 -1.96 13.87 -4.86
CA LEU A 56 -3.25 14.31 -5.37
C LEU A 56 -4.32 13.22 -5.21
N THR A 57 -3.99 11.96 -5.50
CA THR A 57 -4.93 10.85 -5.29
C THR A 57 -5.29 10.67 -3.83
N ASN A 58 -4.38 10.86 -2.89
CA ASN A 58 -4.72 10.80 -1.47
C ASN A 58 -5.70 11.90 -1.08
N ILE A 59 -5.54 13.11 -1.60
CA ILE A 59 -6.45 14.23 -1.32
C ILE A 59 -7.84 13.94 -1.90
N ILE A 60 -7.94 13.60 -3.17
CA ILE A 60 -9.24 13.39 -3.83
C ILE A 60 -10.00 12.18 -3.31
N MET A 61 -9.32 11.22 -2.69
CA MET A 61 -9.96 10.05 -2.08
C MET A 61 -10.51 10.31 -0.67
N ILE A 62 -10.24 11.46 -0.04
CA ILE A 62 -10.72 11.77 1.31
C ILE A 62 -12.24 11.58 1.46
N PRO A 63 -13.12 12.12 0.57
CA PRO A 63 -14.55 11.93 0.71
C PRO A 63 -14.99 10.47 0.57
N PHE A 64 -14.35 9.73 -0.33
CA PHE A 64 -14.58 8.30 -0.50
C PHE A 64 -14.16 7.53 0.76
N ASP A 65 -12.94 7.76 1.25
CA ASP A 65 -12.40 7.09 2.44
C ASP A 65 -13.28 7.33 3.67
N HIS A 66 -13.75 8.57 3.87
CA HIS A 66 -14.68 8.92 4.94
C HIS A 66 -16.01 8.17 4.83
N ALA A 67 -16.58 8.12 3.64
CA ALA A 67 -17.85 7.45 3.41
C ALA A 67 -17.75 5.93 3.63
N VAL A 68 -16.67 5.31 3.13
CA VAL A 68 -16.38 3.88 3.33
C VAL A 68 -16.14 3.58 4.81
N PHE A 69 -15.28 4.35 5.46
CA PHE A 69 -14.98 4.20 6.88
C PHE A 69 -16.24 4.25 7.74
N ASN A 70 -17.10 5.26 7.55
CA ASN A 70 -18.32 5.42 8.32
C ASN A 70 -19.32 4.27 8.09
N SER A 71 -19.44 3.79 6.85
CA SER A 71 -20.34 2.69 6.52
C SER A 71 -19.85 1.36 7.10
N LEU A 72 -18.54 1.11 7.10
CA LEU A 72 -17.96 -0.13 7.60
C LEU A 72 -17.92 -0.23 9.13
N ARG A 73 -18.13 0.87 9.85
CA ARG A 73 -18.25 0.84 11.33
C ARG A 73 -19.44 0.03 11.83
N ASN A 74 -20.47 -0.16 11.01
CA ASN A 74 -21.62 -1.01 11.32
C ASN A 74 -22.08 -1.76 10.08
N PHE A 75 -21.21 -2.57 9.52
CA PHE A 75 -21.48 -3.34 8.31
C PHE A 75 -22.01 -4.73 8.67
N GLY A 76 -23.29 -4.99 8.35
CA GLY A 76 -23.92 -6.26 8.70
C GLY A 76 -23.93 -6.55 10.22
N GLY A 77 -23.97 -5.52 11.07
CA GLY A 77 -23.90 -5.66 12.54
C GLY A 77 -22.48 -5.84 13.09
N HIS A 78 -21.45 -5.77 12.26
CA HIS A 78 -20.04 -5.91 12.64
C HIS A 78 -19.28 -4.62 12.38
N HIS A 79 -18.35 -4.33 13.29
CA HIS A 79 -17.38 -3.23 13.09
C HIS A 79 -16.21 -3.73 12.24
N LEU A 80 -16.12 -3.21 11.02
CA LEU A 80 -14.98 -3.44 10.13
C LEU A 80 -14.08 -2.21 10.12
N VAL A 81 -12.77 -2.45 10.06
CA VAL A 81 -11.73 -1.43 9.97
C VAL A 81 -11.28 -1.33 8.52
N TYR A 82 -11.29 -0.12 8.00
CA TYR A 82 -10.86 0.22 6.66
C TYR A 82 -9.55 0.99 6.70
N THR A 83 -8.61 0.59 5.87
CA THR A 83 -7.37 1.33 5.60
C THR A 83 -7.07 1.29 4.11
N ARG A 84 -6.46 2.35 3.58
CA ARG A 84 -6.01 2.43 2.20
C ARG A 84 -4.54 2.84 2.13
N TYR A 85 -3.79 2.15 1.30
CA TYR A 85 -2.45 2.54 0.91
C TYR A 85 -2.40 2.63 -0.62
N ALA A 86 -2.40 3.86 -1.14
CA ALA A 86 -2.55 4.15 -2.57
C ALA A 86 -3.81 3.49 -3.17
N ASP A 87 -3.64 2.44 -3.97
CA ASP A 87 -4.69 1.64 -4.59
C ASP A 87 -5.04 0.36 -3.82
N ASP A 88 -4.25 0.00 -2.82
CA ASP A 88 -4.50 -1.18 -1.99
C ASP A 88 -5.49 -0.85 -0.86
N LEU A 89 -6.67 -1.48 -0.91
CA LEU A 89 -7.68 -1.38 0.13
C LEU A 89 -7.57 -2.58 1.07
N THR A 90 -7.48 -2.32 2.37
CA THR A 90 -7.47 -3.38 3.38
C THR A 90 -8.67 -3.21 4.30
N ILE A 91 -9.50 -4.25 4.38
CA ILE A 91 -10.62 -4.33 5.30
C ILE A 91 -10.38 -5.47 6.28
N SER A 92 -10.48 -5.18 7.55
CA SER A 92 -10.28 -6.16 8.61
C SER A 92 -11.40 -6.10 9.64
N GLY A 93 -11.70 -7.22 10.28
CA GLY A 93 -12.71 -7.33 11.32
C GLY A 93 -12.29 -8.28 12.42
N ARG A 94 -12.87 -8.10 13.60
CA ARG A 94 -12.67 -9.01 14.74
C ARG A 94 -13.37 -10.35 14.53
N TYR A 95 -14.49 -10.33 13.79
CA TYR A 95 -15.31 -11.48 13.47
C TYR A 95 -15.23 -11.79 11.98
N ASP A 96 -15.62 -13.00 11.63
CA ASP A 96 -15.69 -13.40 10.22
C ASP A 96 -16.75 -12.60 9.45
N PHE A 97 -16.50 -12.31 8.19
CA PHE A 97 -17.40 -11.58 7.33
C PHE A 97 -17.31 -12.10 5.88
N LYS A 98 -18.38 -11.96 5.13
CA LYS A 98 -18.37 -12.33 3.72
C LYS A 98 -17.64 -11.27 2.91
N TRP A 99 -16.48 -11.62 2.40
CA TRP A 99 -15.66 -10.71 1.58
C TRP A 99 -16.39 -10.25 0.31
N THR A 100 -17.28 -11.10 -0.25
CA THR A 100 -18.11 -10.76 -1.43
C THR A 100 -19.04 -9.59 -1.16
N ASP A 101 -19.66 -9.54 0.03
CA ASP A 101 -20.57 -8.47 0.40
C ASP A 101 -19.80 -7.15 0.56
N VAL A 102 -18.60 -7.23 1.14
CA VAL A 102 -17.69 -6.08 1.25
C VAL A 102 -17.22 -5.60 -0.14
N ALA A 103 -16.86 -6.51 -1.03
CA ALA A 103 -16.45 -6.17 -2.39
C ALA A 103 -17.59 -5.46 -3.16
N GLN A 104 -18.81 -6.00 -3.10
CA GLN A 104 -20.00 -5.38 -3.70
C GLN A 104 -20.29 -3.99 -3.10
N PHE A 105 -20.11 -3.85 -1.80
CA PHE A 105 -20.24 -2.56 -1.13
C PHE A 105 -19.20 -1.56 -1.65
N ILE A 106 -17.92 -1.91 -1.73
CA ILE A 106 -16.86 -1.03 -2.27
C ILE A 106 -17.18 -0.62 -3.71
N GLU A 107 -17.61 -1.56 -4.56
CA GLU A 107 -18.00 -1.23 -5.93
C GLU A 107 -19.24 -0.31 -5.99
N SER A 108 -20.20 -0.48 -5.06
CA SER A 108 -21.32 0.45 -4.95
C SER A 108 -20.85 1.86 -4.57
N MET A 109 -19.84 1.97 -3.73
CA MET A 109 -19.24 3.24 -3.36
C MET A 109 -18.48 3.88 -4.53
N PHE A 110 -17.74 3.10 -5.34
CA PHE A 110 -17.15 3.63 -6.57
C PHE A 110 -18.22 4.20 -7.50
N ARG A 111 -19.35 3.49 -7.71
CA ARG A 111 -20.46 4.02 -8.49
C ARG A 111 -21.08 5.27 -7.89
N LYS A 112 -21.29 5.30 -6.56
CA LYS A 112 -21.83 6.47 -5.85
C LYS A 112 -21.00 7.73 -6.05
N PHE A 113 -19.68 7.59 -6.05
CA PHE A 113 -18.74 8.69 -6.29
C PHE A 113 -18.43 8.89 -7.77
N ASP A 114 -19.04 8.10 -8.66
CA ASP A 114 -18.71 8.05 -10.09
C ASP A 114 -17.19 7.97 -10.30
N ALA A 115 -16.53 7.15 -9.48
CA ALA A 115 -15.09 6.98 -9.51
C ALA A 115 -14.69 6.06 -10.67
N PRO A 116 -13.60 6.38 -11.39
CA PRO A 116 -13.15 5.60 -12.54
C PRO A 116 -12.39 4.33 -12.13
N TYR A 117 -12.67 3.80 -10.94
CA TYR A 117 -11.96 2.67 -10.35
C TYR A 117 -12.80 1.40 -10.34
N ARG A 118 -12.10 0.27 -10.35
CA ARG A 118 -12.70 -1.07 -10.24
C ARG A 118 -11.84 -1.94 -9.34
N LEU A 119 -12.46 -2.89 -8.64
CA LEU A 119 -11.73 -3.90 -7.90
C LEU A 119 -11.06 -4.89 -8.86
N ASN A 120 -9.82 -5.26 -8.54
CA ASN A 120 -9.14 -6.36 -9.21
C ASN A 120 -9.38 -7.65 -8.43
N TYR A 121 -10.35 -8.44 -8.85
CA TYR A 121 -10.73 -9.68 -8.17
C TYR A 121 -9.62 -10.74 -8.18
N GLU A 122 -8.74 -10.74 -9.19
CA GLU A 122 -7.62 -11.67 -9.26
C GLU A 122 -6.56 -11.38 -8.18
N LYS A 123 -6.45 -10.11 -7.77
CA LYS A 123 -5.55 -9.65 -6.69
C LYS A 123 -6.23 -9.56 -5.34
N THR A 124 -7.55 -9.77 -5.28
CA THR A 124 -8.30 -9.70 -4.02
C THR A 124 -8.08 -10.97 -3.23
N HIS A 125 -7.56 -10.84 -2.03
CA HIS A 125 -7.30 -11.96 -1.14
C HIS A 125 -8.12 -11.80 0.14
N TYR A 126 -8.71 -12.91 0.58
CA TYR A 126 -9.38 -13.03 1.87
C TYR A 126 -8.67 -14.09 2.72
N GLY A 127 -8.50 -13.82 4.00
CA GLY A 127 -7.88 -14.77 4.92
C GLY A 127 -8.24 -14.49 6.37
N SER A 128 -8.32 -15.55 7.18
CA SER A 128 -8.48 -15.42 8.63
C SER A 128 -7.13 -15.14 9.31
N CYS A 129 -7.15 -14.65 10.56
CA CYS A 129 -5.94 -14.42 11.35
C CYS A 129 -5.12 -15.71 11.62
N ALA A 130 -5.72 -16.89 11.44
CA ALA A 130 -5.03 -18.18 11.49
C ALA A 130 -4.25 -18.50 10.19
N GLY A 131 -4.50 -17.75 9.11
CA GLY A 131 -3.86 -17.93 7.81
C GLY A 131 -2.60 -17.10 7.61
N ARG A 132 -2.05 -17.18 6.40
CA ARG A 132 -0.92 -16.37 5.96
C ARG A 132 -1.42 -15.08 5.32
N ASN A 133 -1.69 -14.07 6.13
CA ASN A 133 -2.17 -12.79 5.66
C ASN A 133 -0.99 -11.87 5.32
N TRP A 134 -0.71 -11.75 4.04
CA TRP A 134 0.30 -10.83 3.51
C TRP A 134 -0.34 -9.46 3.25
N ILE A 135 0.22 -8.42 3.85
CA ILE A 135 -0.17 -7.03 3.63
C ILE A 135 1.11 -6.24 3.36
N LEU A 136 1.19 -5.59 2.22
CA LEU A 136 2.35 -4.76 1.82
C LEU A 136 3.70 -5.48 1.97
N GLY A 137 3.73 -6.79 1.70
CA GLY A 137 4.95 -7.58 1.76
C GLY A 137 5.38 -8.08 3.13
N VAL A 138 4.57 -7.86 4.16
CA VAL A 138 4.74 -8.39 5.51
C VAL A 138 3.53 -9.22 5.93
N MET A 139 3.66 -10.02 6.97
CA MET A 139 2.56 -10.80 7.54
C MET A 139 2.60 -10.77 9.07
N TYR A 140 1.49 -11.12 9.72
CA TYR A 140 1.44 -11.34 11.16
C TYR A 140 1.72 -12.81 11.49
N ASN A 141 2.54 -13.03 12.51
CA ASN A 141 2.77 -14.36 13.08
C ASN A 141 1.69 -14.72 14.13
N LYS A 142 1.81 -15.90 14.74
CA LYS A 142 0.92 -16.37 15.81
C LYS A 142 0.82 -15.39 16.99
N ASP A 143 1.92 -14.69 17.29
CA ASP A 143 2.04 -13.76 18.41
C ASP A 143 1.60 -12.33 18.03
N ARG A 144 0.95 -12.18 16.86
CA ARG A 144 0.54 -10.89 16.28
C ARG A 144 1.69 -9.93 16.03
N LYS A 145 2.93 -10.44 15.91
CA LYS A 145 4.09 -9.64 15.50
C LYS A 145 4.23 -9.65 13.98
N ILE A 146 4.68 -8.54 13.43
CA ILE A 146 4.99 -8.41 12.00
C ILE A 146 6.20 -9.29 11.68
N THR A 147 6.16 -10.03 10.59
CA THR A 147 7.24 -10.89 10.13
C THR A 147 7.33 -10.93 8.61
N LEU A 148 8.52 -11.15 8.08
CA LEU A 148 8.78 -11.36 6.65
C LEU A 148 8.52 -12.79 6.18
N GLY A 149 8.17 -13.66 7.10
CA GLY A 149 7.81 -15.05 6.84
C GLY A 149 9.00 -15.97 6.51
N LYS A 150 8.76 -17.27 6.63
CA LYS A 150 9.81 -18.30 6.53
C LYS A 150 10.59 -18.25 5.22
N LYS A 151 9.90 -18.16 4.07
CA LYS A 151 10.55 -18.19 2.76
C LYS A 151 11.60 -17.09 2.58
N ARG A 152 11.28 -15.85 3.01
CA ARG A 152 12.24 -14.74 2.93
C ARG A 152 13.38 -14.88 3.93
N LYS A 153 13.08 -15.37 5.15
CA LYS A 153 14.11 -15.68 6.16
C LYS A 153 15.10 -16.74 5.68
N ASP A 154 14.60 -17.79 5.05
CA ASP A 154 15.45 -18.84 4.50
C ASP A 154 16.31 -18.34 3.34
N ALA A 155 15.76 -17.46 2.48
CA ALA A 155 16.51 -16.82 1.40
C ALA A 155 17.62 -15.90 1.94
N LEU A 156 17.34 -15.07 2.95
CA LEU A 156 18.37 -14.23 3.58
C LEU A 156 19.46 -15.08 4.22
N ARG A 157 19.08 -16.13 4.94
CA ARG A 157 20.04 -17.08 5.55
C ARG A 157 20.93 -17.73 4.49
N ALA A 158 20.37 -18.18 3.37
CA ALA A 158 21.13 -18.75 2.28
C ALA A 158 22.14 -17.75 1.68
N SER A 159 21.72 -16.50 1.44
CA SER A 159 22.61 -15.46 0.92
C SER A 159 23.75 -15.12 1.88
N ILE A 160 23.50 -15.01 3.19
CA ILE A 160 24.56 -14.79 4.18
C ILE A 160 25.52 -16.00 4.22
N CYS A 161 24.98 -17.24 4.21
CA CYS A 161 25.78 -18.45 4.21
C CYS A 161 26.70 -18.52 2.98
N ASP A 162 26.20 -18.16 1.80
CA ASP A 162 26.97 -18.14 0.56
C ASP A 162 28.07 -17.07 0.60
N TYR A 163 27.78 -15.88 1.09
CA TYR A 163 28.76 -14.82 1.32
C TYR A 163 29.89 -15.29 2.23
N VAL A 164 29.58 -15.90 3.38
CA VAL A 164 30.59 -16.38 4.33
C VAL A 164 31.47 -17.49 3.72
N ARG A 165 30.85 -18.43 2.97
CA ARG A 165 31.58 -19.48 2.26
C ARG A 165 32.54 -18.92 1.20
N CYS A 166 32.09 -17.96 0.41
CA CYS A 166 32.93 -17.32 -0.60
C CYS A 166 34.09 -16.55 0.04
N ARG A 167 33.83 -15.80 1.11
CA ARG A 167 34.86 -15.11 1.89
C ARG A 167 35.92 -16.06 2.45
N ASN A 168 35.49 -17.18 3.03
CA ASN A 168 36.41 -18.18 3.61
C ASN A 168 37.22 -18.93 2.54
N ALA A 169 36.76 -18.95 1.30
CA ALA A 169 37.42 -19.55 0.16
C ALA A 169 38.22 -18.54 -0.69
N ASP A 170 38.44 -17.32 -0.19
CA ASP A 170 39.09 -16.20 -0.93
C ASP A 170 38.45 -15.91 -2.30
N ARG A 171 37.16 -16.16 -2.44
CA ARG A 171 36.40 -15.86 -3.65
C ARG A 171 35.68 -14.53 -3.51
N ALA A 172 35.90 -13.65 -4.47
CA ALA A 172 35.26 -12.34 -4.49
C ALA A 172 33.75 -12.48 -4.80
N TRP A 173 32.92 -11.83 -4.00
CA TRP A 173 31.53 -11.54 -4.34
C TRP A 173 31.47 -10.29 -5.19
N GLY A 174 30.53 -10.26 -6.15
CA GLY A 174 30.32 -9.08 -6.98
C GLY A 174 29.76 -7.91 -6.17
N TYR A 175 30.09 -6.69 -6.59
CA TYR A 175 29.63 -5.47 -5.91
C TYR A 175 28.10 -5.36 -5.82
N THR A 176 27.40 -5.77 -6.88
CA THR A 176 25.92 -5.78 -6.94
C THR A 176 25.32 -6.76 -5.95
N GLU A 177 25.94 -7.94 -5.79
CA GLU A 177 25.51 -8.95 -4.83
C GLU A 177 25.70 -8.49 -3.40
N LEU A 178 26.83 -7.85 -3.10
CA LEU A 178 27.11 -7.24 -1.78
C LEU A 178 26.08 -6.17 -1.43
N LYS A 179 25.80 -5.25 -2.36
CA LYS A 179 24.77 -4.22 -2.14
C LYS A 179 23.37 -4.80 -1.94
N SER A 180 23.04 -5.86 -2.69
CA SER A 180 21.75 -6.53 -2.54
C SER A 180 21.64 -7.21 -1.17
N LEU A 181 22.70 -7.85 -0.70
CA LEU A 181 22.75 -8.47 0.63
C LEU A 181 22.60 -7.42 1.73
N ASP A 182 23.35 -6.33 1.65
CA ASP A 182 23.30 -5.23 2.61
C ASP A 182 21.92 -4.58 2.69
N GLY A 183 21.29 -4.32 1.53
CA GLY A 183 19.91 -3.84 1.45
C GLY A 183 18.91 -4.81 2.07
N ASN A 184 19.07 -6.10 1.82
CA ASN A 184 18.20 -7.13 2.42
C ASN A 184 18.38 -7.20 3.95
N ILE A 185 19.62 -7.17 4.45
CA ILE A 185 19.90 -7.14 5.90
C ILE A 185 19.25 -5.91 6.54
N SER A 186 19.45 -4.73 5.95
CA SER A 186 18.87 -3.47 6.42
C SER A 186 17.34 -3.54 6.45
N TYR A 187 16.71 -4.06 5.40
CA TYR A 187 15.27 -4.26 5.34
C TYR A 187 14.76 -5.22 6.41
N PHE A 188 15.44 -6.37 6.60
CA PHE A 188 15.09 -7.32 7.67
C PHE A 188 15.25 -6.70 9.05
N ASN A 189 16.33 -5.94 9.27
CA ASN A 189 16.58 -5.27 10.54
C ASN A 189 15.50 -4.23 10.88
N SER A 190 14.94 -3.56 9.88
CA SER A 190 13.85 -2.58 10.09
C SER A 190 12.53 -3.23 10.53
N ILE A 191 12.32 -4.52 10.23
CA ILE A 191 11.05 -5.23 10.51
C ILE A 191 11.20 -6.24 11.65
N GLU A 192 12.28 -6.99 11.67
CA GLU A 192 12.57 -8.05 12.66
C GLU A 192 14.00 -7.90 13.20
N PRO A 193 14.30 -6.86 13.98
CA PRO A 193 15.67 -6.57 14.43
C PRO A 193 16.26 -7.69 15.29
N GLU A 194 15.48 -8.29 16.19
CA GLU A 194 15.93 -9.39 17.04
C GLU A 194 16.36 -10.64 16.23
N TYR A 195 15.57 -10.97 15.20
CA TYR A 195 15.89 -12.08 14.30
C TYR A 195 17.16 -11.79 13.50
N THR A 196 17.29 -10.56 13.00
CA THR A 196 18.43 -10.14 12.18
C THR A 196 19.72 -10.15 13.00
N ALA A 197 19.68 -9.60 14.21
CA ALA A 197 20.83 -9.61 15.12
C ALA A 197 21.30 -11.04 15.45
N ALA A 198 20.39 -11.91 15.85
CA ALA A 198 20.70 -13.32 16.14
C ALA A 198 21.26 -14.08 14.92
N LEU A 199 20.74 -13.75 13.72
CA LEU A 199 21.23 -14.36 12.49
C LEU A 199 22.67 -13.91 12.16
N LEU A 200 22.96 -12.63 12.27
CA LEU A 200 24.29 -12.07 12.03
C LEU A 200 25.32 -12.56 13.05
N GLU A 201 24.97 -12.63 14.32
CA GLU A 201 25.82 -13.17 15.38
C GLU A 201 26.18 -14.64 15.10
N HIS A 202 25.21 -15.46 14.68
CA HIS A 202 25.47 -16.86 14.31
C HIS A 202 26.49 -17.02 13.19
N TYR A 203 26.53 -16.09 12.24
CA TYR A 203 27.50 -16.14 11.12
C TYR A 203 28.79 -15.36 11.37
N HIS A 204 28.84 -14.46 12.35
CA HIS A 204 30.05 -13.73 12.73
C HIS A 204 31.06 -14.64 13.43
N THR A 205 30.58 -15.67 14.12
CA THR A 205 31.38 -16.66 14.86
C THR A 205 31.86 -17.84 14.00
N LYS A 206 31.54 -17.88 12.72
CA LYS A 206 31.96 -18.90 11.74
C LYS A 206 32.85 -18.32 10.67
#